data_830953bb8d780275b5af1aee759a2f43
#
_entry.id   830953bb8d780275b5af1aee759a2f43
#
_cell.length_a   1.000
_cell.length_b   1.000
_cell.length_c   1.000
_cell.angle_alpha   90.00
_cell.angle_beta   90.00
_cell.angle_gamma   90.00
#
_symmetry.space_group_name_H-M   'P 1'
#
loop_
_entity.id
_entity.type
_entity.pdbx_description
1 polymer ?
#
loop_
_entity_poly.entity_id
_entity_poly.type
_entity_poly.pdbx_seq_one_letter_code
_entity_poly.pdbx_strand_id
1 'polypeptide(L)'
;ILTGGVIPVAKHFPGHGDTAVDSHVGLPVVDKTLEELEALELQPFRQAVETTCVFDTYGGDTAIPAMMVAHILMTAIDPDRPASLSHEVVTGLLREQLGFDGVVFTDDLTMAAVSKAYGMGEACVLAVEAGCDALLVCHGADNLTQARLALLEAVENGRISQQRLDESVYRILSLKLSYGLSGEQSPDPDLEALNRAIRQLLEYCG
;
A
#
# COMPACT_ATOMS: atom_id res chain seq x y z
N ILE A 1 -15.42 -4.90 7.48
CA ILE A 1 -14.00 -5.19 7.74
C ILE A 1 -13.60 -4.53 9.06
N LEU A 2 -13.73 -3.20 9.21
CA LEU A 2 -13.39 -2.47 10.45
C LEU A 2 -14.07 -3.04 11.70
N THR A 3 -15.37 -3.32 11.63
CA THR A 3 -16.14 -3.94 12.73
C THR A 3 -15.66 -5.35 13.11
N GLY A 4 -14.91 -6.00 12.24
CA GLY A 4 -14.28 -7.31 12.49
C GLY A 4 -12.87 -7.22 13.09
N GLY A 5 -12.39 -6.01 13.43
CA GLY A 5 -11.04 -5.81 13.98
C GLY A 5 -9.89 -6.04 12.99
N VAL A 6 -10.17 -5.99 11.68
CA VAL A 6 -9.17 -6.18 10.62
C VAL A 6 -8.83 -4.84 10.00
N ILE A 7 -7.53 -4.58 9.83
CA ILE A 7 -7.03 -3.36 9.17
C ILE A 7 -7.39 -3.39 7.68
N PRO A 8 -8.26 -2.50 7.19
CA PRO A 8 -8.55 -2.40 5.77
C PRO A 8 -7.43 -1.67 5.04
N VAL A 9 -7.15 -2.12 3.81
CA VAL A 9 -6.21 -1.47 2.89
C VAL A 9 -6.94 -1.15 1.60
N ALA A 10 -7.09 0.14 1.26
CA ALA A 10 -7.66 0.53 -0.03
C ALA A 10 -6.63 0.29 -1.14
N LYS A 11 -7.09 -0.32 -2.26
CA LYS A 11 -6.19 -0.69 -3.36
C LYS A 11 -6.90 -0.75 -4.71
N HIS A 12 -6.18 -0.57 -5.79
CA HIS A 12 -4.77 -0.19 -5.90
C HIS A 12 -4.67 1.26 -6.36
N PHE A 13 -4.11 2.13 -5.52
CA PHE A 13 -3.92 3.55 -5.85
C PHE A 13 -2.89 3.71 -6.98
N PRO A 14 -3.08 4.65 -7.93
CA PRO A 14 -4.16 5.63 -8.08
C PRO A 14 -5.36 5.14 -8.91
N GLY A 15 -5.48 3.86 -9.23
CA GLY A 15 -6.56 3.25 -9.98
C GLY A 15 -6.04 2.31 -11.06
N HIS A 16 -6.40 1.02 -11.00
CA HIS A 16 -5.92 -0.05 -11.89
C HIS A 16 -6.99 -0.49 -12.92
N GLY A 17 -8.16 0.17 -12.93
CA GLY A 17 -9.31 -0.30 -13.73
C GLY A 17 -9.22 -0.08 -15.24
N ASP A 18 -8.35 0.83 -15.71
CA ASP A 18 -8.21 1.17 -17.13
C ASP A 18 -6.81 0.84 -17.67
N THR A 19 -6.31 -0.34 -17.33
CA THR A 19 -5.01 -0.82 -17.79
C THR A 19 -5.17 -1.95 -18.79
N ALA A 20 -4.47 -1.88 -19.93
CA ALA A 20 -4.49 -2.90 -20.97
C ALA A 20 -3.52 -4.07 -20.69
N VAL A 21 -2.60 -3.91 -19.74
CA VAL A 21 -1.54 -4.88 -19.41
C VAL A 21 -1.66 -5.26 -17.94
N ASP A 22 -1.58 -6.55 -17.65
CA ASP A 22 -1.49 -7.08 -16.30
C ASP A 22 -0.10 -6.78 -15.70
N SER A 23 -0.05 -6.17 -14.53
CA SER A 23 1.19 -5.83 -13.81
C SER A 23 2.04 -7.06 -13.41
N HIS A 24 1.46 -8.26 -13.39
CA HIS A 24 2.21 -9.51 -13.23
C HIS A 24 3.02 -9.89 -14.49
N VAL A 25 2.67 -9.35 -15.65
CA VAL A 25 3.32 -9.66 -16.94
C VAL A 25 4.25 -8.55 -17.41
N GLY A 26 3.86 -7.30 -17.19
CA GLY A 26 4.60 -6.12 -17.63
C GLY A 26 4.19 -4.86 -16.88
N LEU A 27 4.76 -3.72 -17.24
CA LEU A 27 4.40 -2.43 -16.65
C LEU A 27 3.14 -1.88 -17.33
N PRO A 28 2.00 -1.78 -16.64
CA PRO A 28 0.80 -1.13 -17.17
C PRO A 28 1.04 0.37 -17.33
N VAL A 29 0.42 0.96 -18.34
CA VAL A 29 0.51 2.39 -18.63
C VAL A 29 -0.88 3.00 -18.62
N VAL A 30 -1.02 4.13 -17.97
CA VAL A 30 -2.22 4.97 -17.96
C VAL A 30 -1.83 6.35 -18.46
N ASP A 31 -2.39 6.73 -19.62
CA ASP A 31 -2.15 8.02 -20.28
C ASP A 31 -3.38 8.93 -20.10
N LYS A 32 -3.72 9.19 -18.83
CA LYS A 32 -4.80 10.11 -18.43
C LYS A 32 -4.22 11.32 -17.74
N THR A 33 -4.79 12.48 -18.04
CA THR A 33 -4.49 13.71 -17.32
C THR A 33 -4.94 13.61 -15.86
N LEU A 34 -4.40 14.45 -14.99
CA LEU A 34 -4.82 14.50 -13.60
C LEU A 34 -6.34 14.82 -13.47
N GLU A 35 -6.86 15.70 -14.34
CA GLU A 35 -8.29 16.03 -14.40
C GLU A 35 -9.17 14.80 -14.69
N GLU A 36 -8.75 13.96 -15.64
CA GLU A 36 -9.46 12.73 -15.99
C GLU A 36 -9.42 11.70 -14.85
N LEU A 37 -8.26 11.57 -14.18
CA LEU A 37 -8.11 10.71 -13.00
C LEU A 37 -8.96 11.20 -11.83
N GLU A 38 -9.03 12.50 -11.59
CA GLU A 38 -9.88 13.10 -10.55
C GLU A 38 -11.37 12.90 -10.84
N ALA A 39 -11.76 12.88 -12.11
CA ALA A 39 -13.15 12.67 -12.50
C ALA A 39 -13.65 11.23 -12.24
N LEU A 40 -12.78 10.23 -12.20
CA LEU A 40 -13.19 8.83 -12.07
C LEU A 40 -12.30 8.02 -11.09
N GLU A 41 -11.03 7.76 -11.45
CA GLU A 41 -10.19 6.78 -10.76
C GLU A 41 -9.85 7.18 -9.33
N LEU A 42 -9.64 8.48 -9.07
CA LEU A 42 -9.28 8.99 -7.74
C LEU A 42 -10.49 9.15 -6.80
N GLN A 43 -11.72 9.15 -7.33
CA GLN A 43 -12.93 9.35 -6.51
C GLN A 43 -13.06 8.36 -5.33
N PRO A 44 -12.91 7.04 -5.50
CA PRO A 44 -13.03 6.11 -4.39
C PRO A 44 -11.93 6.28 -3.35
N PHE A 45 -10.71 6.68 -3.76
CA PHE A 45 -9.60 6.94 -2.84
C PHE A 45 -9.80 8.23 -2.07
N ARG A 46 -10.26 9.30 -2.73
CA ARG A 46 -10.65 10.55 -2.07
C ARG A 46 -11.73 10.30 -1.03
N GLN A 47 -12.80 9.58 -1.39
CA GLN A 47 -13.85 9.21 -0.45
C GLN A 47 -13.31 8.38 0.72
N ALA A 48 -12.39 7.44 0.47
CA ALA A 48 -11.79 6.63 1.52
C ALA A 48 -10.93 7.47 2.50
N VAL A 49 -10.28 8.53 2.01
CA VAL A 49 -9.48 9.46 2.84
C VAL A 49 -10.40 10.40 3.63
N GLU A 50 -11.46 10.93 3.00
CA GLU A 50 -12.35 11.93 3.59
C GLU A 50 -13.41 11.31 4.52
N THR A 51 -13.75 10.03 4.32
CA THR A 51 -14.79 9.37 5.11
C THR A 51 -14.24 8.95 6.47
N THR A 52 -14.66 9.68 7.49
CA THR A 52 -14.49 9.28 8.89
C THR A 52 -15.41 8.10 9.19
N CYS A 53 -14.87 6.92 9.33
CA CYS A 53 -15.64 5.77 9.80
C CYS A 53 -15.77 5.84 11.32
N VAL A 54 -16.99 6.08 11.82
CA VAL A 54 -17.37 6.14 13.25
C VAL A 54 -17.32 4.74 13.88
N PHE A 55 -16.21 4.04 13.81
CA PHE A 55 -16.03 2.74 14.45
C PHE A 55 -14.61 2.59 14.99
N ASP A 56 -14.33 3.41 15.99
CA ASP A 56 -13.15 3.19 16.80
C ASP A 56 -13.55 2.63 18.16
N THR A 57 -13.01 1.47 18.49
CA THR A 57 -13.08 0.87 19.83
C THR A 57 -12.36 1.76 20.87
N TYR A 58 -11.59 2.72 20.41
CA TYR A 58 -10.76 3.66 21.19
C TYR A 58 -11.12 5.15 21.03
N GLY A 59 -12.22 5.47 20.32
CA GLY A 59 -12.84 6.81 20.34
C GLY A 59 -12.29 7.85 19.34
N GLY A 60 -11.79 7.45 18.19
CA GLY A 60 -11.34 8.36 17.14
C GLY A 60 -12.08 8.19 15.81
N ASP A 61 -12.30 9.30 15.09
CA ASP A 61 -12.76 9.29 13.71
C ASP A 61 -11.61 8.82 12.80
N THR A 62 -11.65 7.60 12.29
CA THR A 62 -10.57 7.08 11.42
C THR A 62 -11.01 7.00 9.97
N ALA A 63 -10.33 7.76 9.12
CA ALA A 63 -10.26 7.53 7.68
C ALA A 63 -9.67 6.13 7.40
N ILE A 64 -9.63 5.70 6.14
CA ILE A 64 -8.96 4.44 5.78
C ILE A 64 -7.52 4.43 6.34
N PRO A 65 -7.12 3.40 7.12
CA PRO A 65 -5.84 3.45 7.84
C PRO A 65 -4.63 3.10 6.98
N ALA A 66 -4.84 2.46 5.83
CA ALA A 66 -3.76 2.02 4.95
C ALA A 66 -4.18 2.05 3.47
N MET A 67 -3.20 2.29 2.60
CA MET A 67 -3.38 2.31 1.16
C MET A 67 -2.26 1.55 0.46
N MET A 68 -2.59 0.80 -0.59
CA MET A 68 -1.62 0.10 -1.42
C MET A 68 -1.49 0.80 -2.77
N VAL A 69 -0.24 1.08 -3.17
CA VAL A 69 0.09 1.74 -4.43
C VAL A 69 0.49 0.71 -5.47
N ALA A 70 -0.14 0.77 -6.64
CA ALA A 70 0.09 -0.13 -7.77
C ALA A 70 1.40 0.17 -8.51
N HIS A 71 1.85 -0.81 -9.29
CA HIS A 71 2.95 -0.64 -10.24
C HIS A 71 2.41 -0.24 -11.62
N ILE A 72 1.97 1.02 -11.74
CA ILE A 72 1.39 1.60 -12.97
C ILE A 72 2.19 2.84 -13.35
N LEU A 73 2.57 2.95 -14.62
CA LEU A 73 3.17 4.18 -15.17
C LEU A 73 2.07 5.19 -15.49
N MET A 74 2.07 6.30 -14.75
CA MET A 74 1.12 7.41 -14.92
C MET A 74 1.80 8.51 -15.75
N THR A 75 1.78 8.40 -17.09
CA THR A 75 2.62 9.21 -17.98
C THR A 75 2.41 10.71 -17.85
N ALA A 76 1.20 11.14 -17.51
CA ALA A 76 0.88 12.55 -17.30
C ALA A 76 1.33 13.12 -15.93
N ILE A 77 1.74 12.24 -14.97
CA ILE A 77 2.21 12.65 -13.64
C ILE A 77 3.70 12.42 -13.52
N ASP A 78 4.14 11.18 -13.80
CA ASP A 78 5.54 10.77 -13.81
C ASP A 78 5.76 9.79 -14.98
N PRO A 79 6.38 10.23 -16.08
CA PRO A 79 6.62 9.36 -17.24
C PRO A 79 7.77 8.37 -17.04
N ASP A 80 8.57 8.53 -15.98
CA ASP A 80 9.82 7.79 -15.82
C ASP A 80 9.70 6.64 -14.79
N ARG A 81 8.74 6.75 -13.85
CA ARG A 81 8.62 5.80 -12.74
C ARG A 81 7.19 5.30 -12.53
N PRO A 82 7.01 4.01 -12.23
CA PRO A 82 5.70 3.50 -11.83
C PRO A 82 5.24 4.16 -10.52
N ALA A 83 3.96 4.30 -10.33
CA ALA A 83 3.33 5.01 -9.23
C ALA A 83 3.90 4.65 -7.84
N SER A 84 4.18 3.38 -7.58
CA SER A 84 4.77 2.91 -6.31
C SER A 84 6.22 3.36 -6.08
N LEU A 85 6.93 3.83 -7.11
CA LEU A 85 8.30 4.34 -7.05
C LEU A 85 8.38 5.83 -7.37
N SER A 86 7.24 6.50 -7.60
CA SER A 86 7.14 7.89 -7.98
C SER A 86 6.83 8.78 -6.77
N HIS A 87 7.71 9.74 -6.50
CA HIS A 87 7.50 10.76 -5.48
C HIS A 87 6.28 11.64 -5.80
N GLU A 88 6.10 11.98 -7.07
CA GLU A 88 4.99 12.78 -7.57
C GLU A 88 3.64 12.11 -7.29
N VAL A 89 3.58 10.79 -7.38
CA VAL A 89 2.34 10.03 -7.14
C VAL A 89 2.15 9.76 -5.65
N VAL A 90 3.17 9.25 -4.94
CA VAL A 90 2.98 8.84 -3.53
C VAL A 90 2.99 10.06 -2.61
N THR A 91 3.99 10.90 -2.69
CA THR A 91 4.07 12.10 -1.84
C THR A 91 3.18 13.20 -2.41
N GLY A 92 3.38 13.60 -3.66
CA GLY A 92 2.65 14.73 -4.25
C GLY A 92 1.14 14.49 -4.32
N LEU A 93 0.70 13.44 -4.98
CA LEU A 93 -0.74 13.22 -5.18
C LEU A 93 -1.41 12.61 -3.95
N LEU A 94 -0.90 11.49 -3.39
CA LEU A 94 -1.59 10.80 -2.30
C LEU A 94 -1.48 11.54 -0.97
N ARG A 95 -0.27 11.95 -0.56
CA ARG A 95 -0.10 12.56 0.75
C ARG A 95 -0.47 14.04 0.78
N GLU A 96 0.04 14.83 -0.18
CA GLU A 96 -0.12 16.29 -0.15
C GLU A 96 -1.47 16.74 -0.72
N GLN A 97 -1.88 16.24 -1.90
CA GLN A 97 -3.13 16.69 -2.53
C GLN A 97 -4.37 16.01 -1.95
N LEU A 98 -4.33 14.69 -1.72
CA LEU A 98 -5.44 13.94 -1.12
C LEU A 98 -5.44 13.99 0.42
N GLY A 99 -4.32 14.39 1.06
CA GLY A 99 -4.21 14.52 2.51
C GLY A 99 -4.11 13.19 3.26
N PHE A 100 -3.65 12.12 2.61
CA PHE A 100 -3.54 10.81 3.25
C PHE A 100 -2.33 10.71 4.17
N ASP A 101 -2.54 10.49 5.47
CA ASP A 101 -1.45 10.33 6.46
C ASP A 101 -1.37 8.92 7.08
N GLY A 102 -2.11 7.95 6.55
CA GLY A 102 -2.02 6.55 6.95
C GLY A 102 -0.79 5.82 6.38
N VAL A 103 -0.72 4.50 6.64
CA VAL A 103 0.37 3.65 6.15
C VAL A 103 0.22 3.39 4.66
N VAL A 104 1.27 3.69 3.88
CA VAL A 104 1.34 3.40 2.44
C VAL A 104 2.16 2.14 2.22
N PHE A 105 1.52 1.15 1.59
CA PHE A 105 2.16 -0.08 1.13
C PHE A 105 2.49 0.02 -0.36
N THR A 106 3.60 -0.57 -0.79
CA THR A 106 3.75 -0.93 -2.20
C THR A 106 2.89 -2.15 -2.52
N ASP A 107 2.57 -2.38 -3.79
CA ASP A 107 2.27 -3.73 -4.26
C ASP A 107 3.55 -4.59 -4.23
N ASP A 108 3.48 -5.87 -4.56
CA ASP A 108 4.63 -6.78 -4.50
C ASP A 108 5.76 -6.36 -5.47
N LEU A 109 6.87 -5.88 -4.94
CA LEU A 109 8.03 -5.43 -5.71
C LEU A 109 8.69 -6.56 -6.53
N THR A 110 8.33 -7.82 -6.28
CA THR A 110 8.80 -8.95 -7.09
C THR A 110 8.02 -9.12 -8.40
N MET A 111 6.93 -8.37 -8.60
CA MET A 111 6.13 -8.39 -9.83
C MET A 111 6.93 -7.89 -11.04
N ALA A 112 6.63 -8.43 -12.22
CA ALA A 112 7.37 -8.15 -13.45
C ALA A 112 7.35 -6.67 -13.87
N ALA A 113 6.34 -5.92 -13.48
CA ALA A 113 6.23 -4.48 -13.70
C ALA A 113 7.42 -3.69 -13.11
N VAL A 114 7.99 -4.17 -12.01
CA VAL A 114 9.13 -3.54 -11.32
C VAL A 114 10.39 -4.38 -11.48
N SER A 115 10.34 -5.68 -11.20
CA SER A 115 11.52 -6.55 -11.13
C SER A 115 12.29 -6.68 -12.44
N LYS A 116 11.65 -6.45 -13.60
CA LYS A 116 12.32 -6.45 -14.91
C LYS A 116 13.14 -5.18 -15.17
N ALA A 117 12.75 -4.07 -14.59
CA ALA A 117 13.36 -2.76 -14.84
C ALA A 117 14.34 -2.33 -13.74
N TYR A 118 14.08 -2.75 -12.51
CA TYR A 118 14.84 -2.35 -11.32
C TYR A 118 15.40 -3.58 -10.61
N GLY A 119 16.61 -3.47 -10.07
CA GLY A 119 17.09 -4.44 -9.08
C GLY A 119 16.30 -4.33 -7.78
N MET A 120 16.12 -5.44 -7.06
CA MET A 120 15.28 -5.49 -5.84
C MET A 120 15.66 -4.43 -4.81
N GLY A 121 16.96 -4.26 -4.54
CA GLY A 121 17.43 -3.26 -3.58
C GLY A 121 17.08 -1.84 -4.00
N GLU A 122 17.32 -1.49 -5.26
CA GLU A 122 17.01 -0.16 -5.80
C GLU A 122 15.51 0.13 -5.80
N ALA A 123 14.68 -0.84 -6.19
CA ALA A 123 13.22 -0.69 -6.14
C ALA A 123 12.73 -0.38 -4.71
N CYS A 124 13.29 -1.07 -3.70
CA CYS A 124 12.95 -0.80 -2.31
C CYS A 124 13.36 0.60 -1.85
N VAL A 125 14.55 1.05 -2.23
CA VAL A 125 15.02 2.40 -1.87
C VAL A 125 14.15 3.47 -2.55
N LEU A 126 13.89 3.33 -3.85
CA LEU A 126 13.01 4.25 -4.60
C LEU A 126 11.60 4.31 -4.01
N ALA A 127 11.04 3.19 -3.58
CA ALA A 127 9.71 3.16 -2.95
C ALA A 127 9.67 3.94 -1.62
N VAL A 128 10.72 3.84 -0.79
CA VAL A 128 10.83 4.63 0.43
C VAL A 128 11.03 6.12 0.12
N GLU A 129 11.86 6.45 -0.87
CA GLU A 129 12.04 7.83 -1.35
C GLU A 129 10.74 8.41 -1.92
N ALA A 130 9.94 7.60 -2.60
CA ALA A 130 8.62 7.99 -3.10
C ALA A 130 7.63 8.33 -1.98
N GLY A 131 7.77 7.77 -0.79
CA GLY A 131 6.88 8.02 0.36
C GLY A 131 6.14 6.79 0.88
N CYS A 132 6.45 5.57 0.38
CA CYS A 132 5.92 4.32 0.92
C CYS A 132 6.52 4.02 2.29
N ASP A 133 5.70 3.47 3.20
CA ASP A 133 6.11 3.14 4.57
C ASP A 133 6.42 1.64 4.73
N ALA A 134 5.70 0.78 4.01
CA ALA A 134 5.83 -0.66 4.08
C ALA A 134 6.00 -1.25 2.67
N LEU A 135 6.98 -2.12 2.50
CA LEU A 135 7.35 -2.69 1.22
C LEU A 135 6.99 -4.17 1.18
N LEU A 136 6.26 -4.60 0.15
CA LEU A 136 5.96 -6.00 -0.06
C LEU A 136 7.03 -6.66 -0.93
N VAL A 137 7.69 -7.70 -0.38
CA VAL A 137 8.66 -8.57 -1.07
C VAL A 137 8.18 -10.00 -0.85
N CYS A 138 7.23 -10.45 -1.69
CA CYS A 138 6.46 -11.67 -1.43
C CYS A 138 7.18 -12.95 -1.87
N HIS A 139 8.21 -12.85 -2.74
CA HIS A 139 8.86 -14.01 -3.31
C HIS A 139 10.40 -13.92 -3.21
N GLY A 140 11.02 -15.07 -2.85
CA GLY A 140 12.47 -15.26 -2.84
C GLY A 140 13.15 -14.69 -1.58
N ALA A 141 13.73 -15.57 -0.75
CA ALA A 141 14.47 -15.17 0.44
C ALA A 141 15.66 -14.25 0.14
N ASP A 142 16.30 -14.45 -1.03
CA ASP A 142 17.39 -13.60 -1.49
C ASP A 142 16.93 -12.17 -1.79
N ASN A 143 15.72 -12.00 -2.34
CA ASN A 143 15.12 -10.69 -2.58
C ASN A 143 14.92 -9.92 -1.28
N LEU A 144 14.42 -10.58 -0.23
CA LEU A 144 14.26 -9.98 1.09
C LEU A 144 15.61 -9.55 1.68
N THR A 145 16.64 -10.37 1.51
CA THR A 145 18.01 -10.05 1.96
C THR A 145 18.56 -8.83 1.22
N GLN A 146 18.42 -8.78 -0.11
CA GLN A 146 18.85 -7.65 -0.94
C GLN A 146 18.11 -6.37 -0.56
N ALA A 147 16.79 -6.43 -0.39
CA ALA A 147 15.96 -5.31 0.04
C ALA A 147 16.47 -4.72 1.37
N ARG A 148 16.66 -5.59 2.38
CA ARG A 148 17.13 -5.16 3.70
C ARG A 148 18.52 -4.52 3.65
N LEU A 149 19.46 -5.11 2.91
CA LEU A 149 20.82 -4.58 2.82
C LEU A 149 20.85 -3.23 2.08
N ALA A 150 20.09 -3.08 0.98
CA ALA A 150 20.02 -1.83 0.25
C ALA A 150 19.39 -0.70 1.07
N LEU A 151 18.35 -0.98 1.86
CA LEU A 151 17.76 0.02 2.75
C LEU A 151 18.71 0.45 3.86
N LEU A 152 19.46 -0.48 4.47
CA LEU A 152 20.47 -0.16 5.46
C LEU A 152 21.56 0.74 4.85
N GLU A 153 22.09 0.38 3.71
CA GLU A 153 23.10 1.16 3.00
C GLU A 153 22.57 2.56 2.63
N ALA A 154 21.31 2.65 2.17
CA ALA A 154 20.69 3.92 1.81
C ALA A 154 20.52 4.85 3.02
N VAL A 155 20.27 4.32 4.21
CA VAL A 155 20.24 5.11 5.46
C VAL A 155 21.66 5.50 5.88
N GLU A 156 22.60 4.58 5.86
CA GLU A 156 24.00 4.83 6.27
C GLU A 156 24.70 5.88 5.39
N ASN A 157 24.42 5.90 4.08
CA ASN A 157 24.99 6.86 3.15
C ASN A 157 24.15 8.16 3.03
N GLY A 158 23.04 8.28 3.76
CA GLY A 158 22.19 9.47 3.81
C GLY A 158 21.24 9.65 2.64
N ARG A 159 21.08 8.65 1.76
CA ARG A 159 20.08 8.66 0.67
C ARG A 159 18.65 8.63 1.23
N ILE A 160 18.40 7.82 2.26
CA ILE A 160 17.19 7.87 3.07
C ILE A 160 17.56 8.56 4.38
N SER A 161 16.89 9.68 4.69
CA SER A 161 17.13 10.39 5.94
C SER A 161 16.57 9.61 7.14
N GLN A 162 17.20 9.77 8.31
CA GLN A 162 16.68 9.21 9.56
C GLN A 162 15.24 9.68 9.83
N GLN A 163 14.95 10.96 9.57
CA GLN A 163 13.60 11.50 9.72
C GLN A 163 12.58 10.74 8.87
N ARG A 164 12.90 10.47 7.58
CA ARG A 164 12.00 9.73 6.68
C ARG A 164 11.74 8.30 7.18
N LEU A 165 12.77 7.66 7.72
CA LEU A 165 12.63 6.33 8.34
C LEU A 165 11.73 6.38 9.57
N ASP A 166 11.97 7.36 10.46
CA ASP A 166 11.20 7.54 11.70
C ASP A 166 9.72 7.82 11.42
N GLU A 167 9.40 8.60 10.39
CA GLU A 167 8.03 8.84 9.93
C GLU A 167 7.32 7.55 9.54
N SER A 168 7.97 6.68 8.78
CA SER A 168 7.40 5.38 8.41
C SER A 168 7.19 4.48 9.61
N VAL A 169 8.18 4.38 10.47
CA VAL A 169 8.10 3.57 11.71
C VAL A 169 6.99 4.09 12.61
N TYR A 170 6.88 5.41 12.76
CA TYR A 170 5.80 6.03 13.54
C TYR A 170 4.41 5.65 13.02
N ARG A 171 4.16 5.78 11.70
CA ARG A 171 2.87 5.39 11.09
C ARG A 171 2.55 3.92 11.30
N ILE A 172 3.52 3.03 11.06
CA ILE A 172 3.35 1.59 11.24
C ILE A 172 3.06 1.22 12.70
N LEU A 173 3.79 1.80 13.66
CA LEU A 173 3.58 1.54 15.08
C LEU A 173 2.26 2.12 15.57
N SER A 174 1.90 3.33 15.14
CA SER A 174 0.61 3.95 15.46
C SER A 174 -0.55 3.09 14.95
N LEU A 175 -0.46 2.59 13.71
CA LEU A 175 -1.46 1.67 13.15
C LEU A 175 -1.58 0.40 13.98
N LYS A 176 -0.46 -0.23 14.35
CA LYS A 176 -0.46 -1.44 15.18
C LYS A 176 -1.09 -1.19 16.55
N LEU A 177 -0.77 -0.07 17.19
CA LEU A 177 -1.34 0.30 18.48
C LEU A 177 -2.84 0.56 18.41
N SER A 178 -3.30 1.29 17.39
CA SER A 178 -4.72 1.59 17.19
C SER A 178 -5.60 0.35 17.01
N TYR A 179 -5.04 -0.72 16.45
CA TYR A 179 -5.73 -1.99 16.27
C TYR A 179 -5.41 -3.03 17.37
N GLY A 180 -4.72 -2.63 18.43
CA GLY A 180 -4.39 -3.51 19.55
C GLY A 180 -3.53 -4.71 19.16
N LEU A 181 -2.71 -4.59 18.10
CA LEU A 181 -1.83 -5.68 17.66
C LEU A 181 -0.73 -5.88 18.71
N SER A 182 -0.89 -6.89 19.54
CA SER A 182 0.13 -7.35 20.48
C SER A 182 1.01 -8.40 19.80
N GLY A 183 2.21 -8.63 20.36
CA GLY A 183 3.05 -9.76 19.95
C GLY A 183 2.56 -11.12 20.48
N GLU A 184 1.39 -11.17 21.09
CA GLU A 184 0.79 -12.40 21.61
C GLU A 184 0.27 -13.26 20.46
N GLN A 185 0.53 -14.57 20.55
CA GLN A 185 0.04 -15.52 19.58
C GLN A 185 -1.47 -15.68 19.74
N SER A 186 -2.21 -15.44 18.65
CA SER A 186 -3.65 -15.72 18.63
C SER A 186 -3.90 -17.22 18.87
N PRO A 187 -4.98 -17.59 19.58
CA PRO A 187 -5.36 -18.99 19.68
C PRO A 187 -5.62 -19.57 18.29
N ASP A 188 -5.38 -20.87 18.15
CA ASP A 188 -5.68 -21.57 16.91
C ASP A 188 -7.17 -21.41 16.54
N PRO A 189 -7.48 -21.11 15.26
CA PRO A 189 -8.86 -20.93 14.85
C PRO A 189 -9.65 -22.23 14.93
N ASP A 190 -10.89 -22.17 15.40
CA ASP A 190 -11.84 -23.29 15.27
C ASP A 190 -12.28 -23.43 13.81
N LEU A 191 -11.53 -24.25 13.06
CA LEU A 191 -11.78 -24.50 11.64
C LEU A 191 -13.15 -25.15 11.39
N GLU A 192 -13.70 -25.93 12.33
CA GLU A 192 -15.02 -26.53 12.18
C GLU A 192 -16.13 -25.47 12.31
N ALA A 193 -16.02 -24.58 13.32
CA ALA A 193 -16.96 -23.47 13.47
C ALA A 193 -16.90 -22.53 12.26
N LEU A 194 -15.70 -22.20 11.79
CA LEU A 194 -15.49 -21.35 10.59
C LEU A 194 -16.12 -21.97 9.33
N ASN A 195 -15.87 -23.26 9.08
CA ASN A 195 -16.44 -23.97 7.94
C ASN A 195 -17.96 -24.11 8.03
N ARG A 196 -18.53 -24.24 9.25
CA ARG A 196 -20.00 -24.22 9.43
C ARG A 196 -20.57 -22.85 9.06
N ALA A 197 -19.95 -21.76 9.52
CA ALA A 197 -20.38 -20.40 9.22
C ALA A 197 -20.29 -20.08 7.71
N ILE A 198 -19.24 -20.51 7.03
CA ILE A 198 -19.09 -20.37 5.57
C ILE A 198 -20.21 -21.12 4.84
N ARG A 199 -20.51 -22.37 5.21
CA ARG A 199 -21.62 -23.12 4.60
C ARG A 199 -22.95 -22.42 4.76
N GLN A 200 -23.27 -21.92 5.96
CA GLN A 200 -24.50 -21.15 6.22
C GLN A 200 -24.61 -19.90 5.34
N LEU A 201 -23.50 -19.16 5.16
CA LEU A 201 -23.47 -17.99 4.26
C LEU A 201 -23.75 -18.40 2.80
N LEU A 202 -23.14 -19.48 2.32
CA LEU A 202 -23.35 -19.96 0.95
C LEU A 202 -24.79 -20.44 0.71
N GLU A 203 -25.42 -21.08 1.70
CA GLU A 203 -26.84 -21.47 1.63
C GLU A 203 -27.78 -20.26 1.65
N TYR A 204 -27.38 -19.15 2.31
CA TYR A 204 -28.21 -17.92 2.35
C TYR A 204 -28.08 -17.08 1.07
N CYS A 205 -26.95 -17.19 0.36
CA CYS A 205 -26.66 -16.42 -0.87
C CYS A 205 -27.00 -17.16 -2.17
N GLY A 206 -27.36 -18.44 -2.13
CA GLY A 206 -27.77 -19.27 -3.26
C GLY A 206 -29.27 -19.44 -3.37
#